data_612956beac359992e661485b08dac23c
#
_entry.id   612956beac359992e661485b08dac23c
#
_cell.length_a   1.000
_cell.length_b   1.000
_cell.length_c   1.000
_cell.angle_alpha   90.00
_cell.angle_beta   90.00
_cell.angle_gamma   90.00
#
_symmetry.space_group_name_H-M   'P 1'
#
loop_
_entity.id
_entity.type
_entity.pdbx_description
1 polymer ?
#
loop_
_entity_poly.entity_id
_entity_poly.type
_entity_poly.pdbx_seq_one_letter_code
_entity_poly.pdbx_strand_id
1 'polypeptide(L)'
;MTKADLIEEVSRVVEMTRKESEVIVEAIFDSIVKSLRSGDKIEIRGFGSFRTRQRQPRIGRNPKTGARVEVPAKKIPYFKPSKELKDVVNNSTVRPATEPASSEPPPML
;
A
#
# COMPACT_ATOMS: atom_id res chain seq x y z
N MET A 1 12.20 1.42 -3.33
CA MET A 1 12.46 0.42 -2.28
C MET A 1 11.88 -0.92 -2.69
N THR A 2 12.69 -1.96 -2.58
CA THR A 2 12.25 -3.32 -2.89
C THR A 2 12.06 -4.10 -1.59
N LYS A 3 11.53 -5.33 -1.72
CA LYS A 3 11.43 -6.20 -0.55
C LYS A 3 12.81 -6.45 0.06
N ALA A 4 13.83 -6.61 -0.78
CA ALA A 4 15.19 -6.81 -0.29
C ALA A 4 15.69 -5.61 0.51
N ASP A 5 15.38 -4.41 0.03
CA ASP A 5 15.74 -3.18 0.75
C ASP A 5 15.05 -3.12 2.11
N LEU A 6 13.78 -3.51 2.14
CA LEU A 6 13.02 -3.50 3.38
C LEU A 6 13.59 -4.50 4.38
N ILE A 7 13.97 -5.69 3.89
CA ILE A 7 14.58 -6.71 4.74
C ILE A 7 15.89 -6.19 5.35
N GLU A 8 16.69 -5.52 4.54
CA GLU A 8 17.94 -4.97 5.02
C GLU A 8 17.72 -3.89 6.07
N GLU A 9 16.74 -3.04 5.84
CA GLU A 9 16.41 -2.00 6.80
C GLU A 9 15.94 -2.59 8.12
N VAL A 10 15.08 -3.61 8.07
CA VAL A 10 14.61 -4.28 9.27
C VAL A 10 15.78 -4.94 10.02
N SER A 11 16.67 -5.61 9.29
CA SER A 11 17.80 -6.30 9.93
C SER A 11 18.68 -5.32 10.69
N ARG A 12 18.84 -4.12 10.15
CA ARG A 12 19.67 -3.11 10.80
C ARG A 12 19.01 -2.56 12.06
N VAL A 13 17.70 -2.32 11.98
CA VAL A 13 16.98 -1.71 13.10
C VAL A 13 16.81 -2.69 14.26
N VAL A 14 16.49 -3.95 13.96
CA VAL A 14 16.25 -4.95 15.02
C VAL A 14 17.50 -5.75 15.38
N GLU A 15 18.62 -5.47 14.73
CA GLU A 15 19.90 -6.12 15.01
C GLU A 15 19.79 -7.64 14.88
N MET A 16 19.21 -8.09 13.78
CA MET A 16 19.09 -9.50 13.45
C MET A 16 19.79 -9.77 12.13
N THR A 17 20.04 -11.04 11.86
CA THR A 17 20.64 -11.39 10.58
C THR A 17 19.66 -11.10 9.46
N ARG A 18 20.21 -10.97 8.24
CA ARG A 18 19.37 -10.74 7.08
C ARG A 18 18.37 -11.89 6.90
N LYS A 19 18.81 -13.12 7.12
CA LYS A 19 17.96 -14.29 6.95
C LYS A 19 16.80 -14.29 7.96
N GLU A 20 17.10 -13.95 9.20
CA GLU A 20 16.05 -13.85 10.23
C GLU A 20 15.06 -12.75 9.89
N SER A 21 15.57 -11.62 9.43
CA SER A 21 14.71 -10.50 9.07
C SER A 21 13.83 -10.83 7.87
N GLU A 22 14.36 -11.64 6.94
CA GLU A 22 13.57 -12.07 5.79
C GLU A 22 12.36 -12.88 6.22
N VAL A 23 12.55 -13.78 7.19
CA VAL A 23 11.44 -14.58 7.71
C VAL A 23 10.37 -13.68 8.31
N ILE A 24 10.78 -12.67 9.06
CA ILE A 24 9.83 -11.76 9.70
C ILE A 24 9.06 -10.95 8.65
N VAL A 25 9.76 -10.38 7.69
CA VAL A 25 9.13 -9.56 6.64
C VAL A 25 8.16 -10.40 5.83
N GLU A 26 8.58 -11.62 5.46
CA GLU A 26 7.71 -12.48 4.68
C GLU A 26 6.50 -12.93 5.46
N ALA A 27 6.65 -13.16 6.76
CA ALA A 27 5.51 -13.52 7.60
C ALA A 27 4.47 -12.39 7.64
N ILE A 28 4.94 -11.15 7.68
CA ILE A 28 4.04 -10.00 7.68
C ILE A 28 3.24 -9.94 6.37
N PHE A 29 3.94 -10.04 5.23
CA PHE A 29 3.25 -9.97 3.95
C PHE A 29 2.34 -11.18 3.72
N ASP A 30 2.76 -12.36 4.16
CA ASP A 30 1.92 -13.55 4.03
C ASP A 30 0.64 -13.39 4.85
N SER A 31 0.73 -12.79 6.02
CA SER A 31 -0.45 -12.52 6.86
C SER A 31 -1.42 -11.58 6.15
N ILE A 32 -0.88 -10.55 5.48
CA ILE A 32 -1.70 -9.61 4.73
C ILE A 32 -2.41 -10.34 3.58
N VAL A 33 -1.67 -11.14 2.83
CA VAL A 33 -2.25 -11.89 1.73
C VAL A 33 -3.34 -12.84 2.22
N LYS A 34 -3.06 -13.55 3.31
CA LYS A 34 -4.02 -14.52 3.84
C LYS A 34 -5.33 -13.85 4.26
N SER A 35 -5.24 -12.70 4.92
CA SER A 35 -6.44 -11.97 5.33
C SER A 35 -7.23 -11.49 4.12
N LEU A 36 -6.54 -10.96 3.11
CA LEU A 36 -7.22 -10.48 1.91
C LEU A 36 -7.89 -11.62 1.15
N ARG A 37 -7.28 -12.79 1.12
CA ARG A 37 -7.89 -13.95 0.48
C ARG A 37 -9.16 -14.39 1.18
N SER A 38 -9.22 -14.20 2.50
CA SER A 38 -10.41 -14.54 3.28
C SER A 38 -11.49 -13.47 3.19
N GLY A 39 -11.22 -12.36 2.54
CA GLY A 39 -12.18 -11.27 2.46
C GLY A 39 -12.11 -10.31 3.62
N ASP A 40 -11.16 -10.51 4.53
CA ASP A 40 -10.96 -9.60 5.65
C ASP A 40 -10.14 -8.41 5.26
N LYS A 41 -10.25 -7.36 6.05
CA LYS A 41 -9.39 -6.20 5.89
C LYS A 41 -8.33 -6.23 6.97
N ILE A 42 -7.20 -5.58 6.69
CA ILE A 42 -6.16 -5.40 7.69
C ILE A 42 -6.06 -3.92 7.98
N GLU A 43 -6.30 -3.56 9.22
CA GLU A 43 -6.26 -2.16 9.62
C GLU A 43 -5.06 -1.94 10.53
N ILE A 44 -4.16 -1.06 10.10
CA ILE A 44 -2.98 -0.69 10.87
C ILE A 44 -3.15 0.75 11.29
N ARG A 45 -3.45 0.95 12.56
CA ARG A 45 -3.75 2.28 13.06
C ARG A 45 -2.57 3.22 12.83
N GLY A 46 -2.85 4.39 12.32
CA GLY A 46 -1.82 5.39 12.04
C GLY A 46 -1.12 5.20 10.71
N PHE A 47 -1.36 4.08 10.03
CA PHE A 47 -0.71 3.79 8.76
C PHE A 47 -1.73 3.72 7.63
N GLY A 48 -2.70 2.83 7.73
CA GLY A 48 -3.71 2.66 6.71
C GLY A 48 -4.35 1.30 6.81
N SER A 49 -5.09 0.93 5.78
CA SER A 49 -5.73 -0.38 5.75
C SER A 49 -5.59 -1.01 4.38
N PHE A 50 -5.39 -2.31 4.38
CA PHE A 50 -5.39 -3.13 3.18
C PHE A 50 -6.76 -3.77 3.06
N ARG A 51 -7.40 -3.61 1.92
CA ARG A 51 -8.77 -4.07 1.71
C ARG A 51 -8.90 -4.69 0.32
N THR A 52 -10.03 -5.35 0.11
CA THR A 52 -10.38 -5.81 -1.24
C THR A 52 -11.61 -5.05 -1.68
N ARG A 53 -11.67 -4.82 -2.98
CA ARG A 53 -12.83 -4.23 -3.62
C ARG A 53 -13.37 -5.23 -4.62
N GLN A 54 -14.67 -5.47 -4.57
CA GLN A 54 -15.30 -6.37 -5.51
C GLN A 54 -15.69 -5.60 -6.76
N ARG A 55 -15.18 -6.05 -7.89
CA ARG A 55 -15.57 -5.48 -9.16
C ARG A 55 -16.76 -6.27 -9.69
N GLN A 56 -17.82 -5.56 -10.07
CA GLN A 56 -19.00 -6.19 -10.61
C GLN A 56 -18.69 -6.83 -11.96
N PRO A 57 -19.35 -7.95 -12.30
CA PRO A 57 -19.22 -8.50 -13.62
C PRO A 57 -19.80 -7.51 -14.64
N ARG A 58 -19.23 -7.50 -15.81
CA ARG A 58 -19.65 -6.57 -16.85
C ARG A 58 -19.47 -7.24 -18.21
N ILE A 59 -20.09 -6.63 -19.23
CA ILE A 59 -19.96 -7.10 -20.60
C ILE A 59 -19.09 -6.07 -21.34
N GLY A 60 -17.98 -6.55 -21.87
CA GLY A 60 -17.12 -5.72 -22.71
C GLY A 60 -17.25 -6.12 -24.15
N ARG A 61 -16.46 -5.47 -25.02
CA ARG A 61 -16.42 -5.82 -26.41
C ARG A 61 -14.99 -6.03 -26.85
N ASN A 62 -14.79 -7.04 -27.66
CA ASN A 62 -13.50 -7.28 -28.26
C ASN A 62 -13.25 -6.20 -29.31
N PRO A 63 -12.20 -5.38 -29.18
CA PRO A 63 -11.97 -4.28 -30.11
C PRO A 63 -11.67 -4.75 -31.54
N LYS A 64 -11.24 -6.01 -31.71
CA LYS A 64 -10.92 -6.52 -33.06
C LYS A 64 -12.14 -7.07 -33.77
N THR A 65 -13.02 -7.76 -33.04
CA THR A 65 -14.16 -8.44 -33.65
C THR A 65 -15.49 -7.80 -33.32
N GLY A 66 -15.53 -6.94 -32.30
CA GLY A 66 -16.78 -6.37 -31.84
C GLY A 66 -17.63 -7.34 -31.05
N ALA A 67 -17.15 -8.55 -30.81
CA ALA A 67 -17.91 -9.56 -30.11
C ALA A 67 -18.04 -9.20 -28.63
N ARG A 68 -19.14 -9.61 -28.02
CA ARG A 68 -19.38 -9.39 -26.60
C ARG A 68 -18.54 -10.38 -25.79
N VAL A 69 -17.89 -9.86 -24.76
CA VAL A 69 -17.07 -10.65 -23.86
C VAL A 69 -17.54 -10.42 -22.44
N GLU A 70 -17.81 -11.50 -21.72
CA GLU A 70 -18.18 -11.42 -20.32
C GLU A 70 -16.92 -11.25 -19.47
N VAL A 71 -16.91 -10.20 -18.63
CA VAL A 71 -15.83 -9.98 -17.69
C VAL A 71 -16.35 -10.37 -16.30
N PRO A 72 -15.83 -11.44 -15.71
CA PRO A 72 -16.35 -11.91 -14.42
C PRO A 72 -16.02 -10.96 -13.29
N ALA A 73 -16.73 -11.12 -12.18
CA ALA A 73 -16.46 -10.37 -10.98
C ALA A 73 -15.07 -10.73 -10.45
N LYS A 74 -14.38 -9.73 -9.91
CA LYS A 74 -13.04 -9.92 -9.37
C LYS A 74 -12.91 -9.20 -8.05
N LYS A 75 -12.06 -9.74 -7.18
CA LYS A 75 -11.64 -9.04 -5.99
C LYS A 75 -10.31 -8.37 -6.29
N ILE A 76 -10.22 -7.08 -6.00
CA ILE A 76 -9.01 -6.30 -6.27
C ILE A 76 -8.49 -5.79 -4.95
N PRO A 77 -7.24 -6.13 -4.59
CA PRO A 77 -6.65 -5.57 -3.37
C PRO A 77 -6.31 -4.10 -3.57
N TYR A 78 -6.47 -3.32 -2.53
CA TYR A 78 -6.05 -1.93 -2.57
C TYR A 78 -5.69 -1.47 -1.17
N PHE A 79 -4.92 -0.38 -1.12
CA PHE A 79 -4.45 0.20 0.14
C PHE A 79 -5.09 1.57 0.31
N LYS A 80 -5.69 1.79 1.49
CA LYS A 80 -6.25 3.09 1.84
C LYS A 80 -5.38 3.69 2.94
N PRO A 81 -4.65 4.78 2.65
CA PRO A 81 -3.78 5.38 3.68
C PRO A 81 -4.59 6.07 4.75
N SER A 82 -4.05 6.13 5.95
CA SER A 82 -4.64 6.88 7.03
C SER A 82 -4.40 8.37 6.84
N LYS A 83 -5.15 9.17 7.57
CA LYS A 83 -4.93 10.61 7.54
C LYS A 83 -3.54 10.96 8.04
N GLU A 84 -3.10 10.29 9.09
CA GLU A 84 -1.78 10.52 9.65
C GLU A 84 -0.68 10.23 8.62
N LEU A 85 -0.84 9.15 7.86
CA LEU A 85 0.15 8.82 6.84
C LEU A 85 0.17 9.86 5.73
N LYS A 86 -1.01 10.30 5.30
CA LYS A 86 -1.09 11.35 4.28
C LYS A 86 -0.41 12.62 4.74
N ASP A 87 -0.63 12.99 5.98
CA ASP A 87 -0.03 14.20 6.53
C ASP A 87 1.48 14.09 6.58
N VAL A 88 2.00 12.95 7.04
CA VAL A 88 3.44 12.74 7.11
C VAL A 88 4.08 12.83 5.73
N VAL A 89 3.47 12.22 4.74
CA VAL A 89 4.01 12.23 3.38
C VAL A 89 3.99 13.64 2.81
N ASN A 90 2.93 14.39 3.05
CA ASN A 90 2.81 15.73 2.49
C ASN A 90 3.65 16.74 3.24
N ASN A 91 3.83 16.58 4.53
CA ASN A 91 4.55 17.56 5.34
C ASN A 91 6.05 17.35 5.32
N SER A 92 6.51 16.21 4.88
CA SER A 92 7.95 15.94 4.84
C SER A 92 8.68 16.79 3.82
N THR A 93 7.97 17.54 3.01
CA THR A 93 8.57 18.40 1.99
C THR A 93 8.77 19.83 2.47
N VAL A 94 8.38 20.19 3.54
CA VAL A 94 8.24 21.58 3.82
C VAL A 94 9.24 22.12 4.77
N ARG A 95 9.10 21.90 4.71
CA ARG A 95 9.68 22.53 5.40
C ARG A 95 9.80 22.90 6.14
N PRO A 96 9.63 22.77 6.33
CA PRO A 96 9.74 23.40 7.07
C PRO A 96 9.47 23.99 7.24
N ALA A 97 9.22 23.70 7.21
CA ALA A 97 8.98 24.57 7.45
C ALA A 97 8.89 24.87 7.75
N THR A 98 8.86 24.66 7.66
CA THR A 98 8.85 25.41 7.83
C THR A 98 8.84 25.67 7.56
N GLU A 99 8.93 25.53 7.46
CA GLU A 99 8.91 26.28 7.05
C GLU A 99 8.53 26.48 6.63
N PRO A 100 8.77 26.21 6.79
CA PRO A 100 8.38 26.74 6.36
C PRO A 100 8.09 26.77 5.67
N ALA A 101 8.30 26.45 5.64
CA ALA A 101 8.01 26.79 5.02
C ALA A 101 7.70 26.68 4.34
N SER A 102 7.73 26.64 4.30
CA SER A 102 7.50 26.98 3.64
C SER A 102 7.10 26.72 3.00
N SER A 103 7.12 26.31 3.29
CA SER A 103 6.78 26.50 2.70
C SER A 103 6.30 26.29 2.15
N GLU A 104 6.24 26.13 2.21
CA GLU A 104 5.81 26.47 1.76
C GLU A 104 5.34 26.33 1.55
N PRO A 105 5.41 25.86 1.90
CA PRO A 105 4.85 26.09 1.63
C PRO A 105 4.41 25.95 1.37
N PRO A 106 4.29 25.53 1.58
CA PRO A 106 3.82 25.76 1.35
C PRO A 106 3.39 25.62 0.93
N PRO A 107 3.21 25.19 1.19
CA PRO A 107 2.81 25.45 0.86
C PRO A 107 2.32 25.44 0.36
N MET A 108 2.19 25.08 0.56
CA MET A 108 1.91 25.54 0.16
C MET A 108 1.60 25.71 -0.14
N LEU A 109 1.43 25.23 -0.07
CA LEU A 109 1.28 25.79 -0.45
C LEU A 109 1.03 26.04 -0.75
#